data_e4752fc1578dee1250d13ac9e1fa6c08
#
_entry.id   e4752fc1578dee1250d13ac9e1fa6c08
#
_cell.length_a   1.000
_cell.length_b   1.000
_cell.length_c   1.000
_cell.angle_alpha   90.00
_cell.angle_beta   90.00
_cell.angle_gamma   90.00
#
_symmetry.space_group_name_H-M   'P 1'
#
loop_
_entity.id
_entity.type
_entity.pdbx_description
1 polymer ?
#
loop_
_entity_poly.entity_id
_entity_poly.type
_entity_poly.pdbx_seq_one_letter_code
_entity_poly.pdbx_strand_id
1 'polypeptide(L)'
;VGIRHPETVKNYLEYIEQTYMIFQLMKYSPSVKVQMLNPKKIYFIDNAIVSRIGFNATDNMGVKLENMVFIELKRRGYDVFYHADKKECDFVVREGMRINAAYQVTIAMNDEKTRKREIEGLLEALNAYGLTEGYILTMEEKEDVEIDGKQIHILPTWEWMYRRLT
;
A
#
# COMPACT_ATOMS: atom_id res chain seq x y z
N VAL A 1 -17.55 14.38 20.50
CA VAL A 1 -16.56 14.15 21.55
C VAL A 1 -15.21 14.63 21.02
N GLY A 2 -14.77 15.84 21.48
CA GLY A 2 -13.48 16.38 21.03
C GLY A 2 -12.33 15.73 21.79
N ILE A 3 -11.54 14.90 21.12
CA ILE A 3 -10.28 14.38 21.68
C ILE A 3 -9.27 15.53 21.64
N ARG A 4 -8.88 16.04 22.81
CA ARG A 4 -8.00 17.20 22.94
C ARG A 4 -6.50 16.85 22.94
N HIS A 5 -6.13 15.57 23.06
CA HIS A 5 -4.76 15.13 23.18
C HIS A 5 -4.38 14.10 22.12
N PRO A 6 -3.39 14.37 21.24
CA PRO A 6 -2.90 13.44 20.24
C PRO A 6 -2.43 12.09 20.81
N GLU A 7 -1.83 12.11 22.01
CA GLU A 7 -1.38 10.89 22.71
C GLU A 7 -2.54 9.93 23.03
N THR A 8 -3.72 10.47 23.37
CA THR A 8 -4.89 9.64 23.64
C THR A 8 -5.33 8.87 22.39
N VAL A 9 -5.31 9.54 21.20
CA VAL A 9 -5.64 8.90 19.93
C VAL A 9 -4.64 7.79 19.62
N LYS A 10 -3.34 8.07 19.80
CA LYS A 10 -2.28 7.11 19.60
C LYS A 10 -2.48 5.85 20.46
N ASN A 11 -2.75 6.03 21.75
CA ASN A 11 -2.97 4.91 22.67
C ASN A 11 -4.19 4.07 22.26
N TYR A 12 -5.30 4.70 21.83
CA TYR A 12 -6.47 3.97 21.33
C TYR A 12 -6.15 3.18 20.06
N LEU A 13 -5.39 3.75 19.14
CA LEU A 13 -4.97 3.03 17.93
C LEU A 13 -4.07 1.83 18.27
N GLU A 14 -3.16 1.98 19.23
CA GLU A 14 -2.32 0.87 19.71
C GLU A 14 -3.16 -0.25 20.37
N TYR A 15 -4.17 0.11 21.19
CA TYR A 15 -5.07 -0.90 21.76
C TYR A 15 -5.91 -1.62 20.72
N ILE A 16 -6.44 -0.89 19.71
CA ILE A 16 -7.20 -1.51 18.61
C ILE A 16 -6.30 -2.40 17.75
N GLU A 17 -5.05 -2.01 17.51
CA GLU A 17 -4.07 -2.81 16.79
C GLU A 17 -3.75 -4.12 17.51
N GLN A 18 -3.67 -4.12 18.85
CA GLN A 18 -3.49 -5.33 19.66
C GLN A 18 -4.64 -6.33 19.52
N THR A 19 -5.82 -5.88 19.11
CA THR A 19 -6.97 -6.77 18.81
C THR A 19 -6.95 -7.32 17.38
N TYR A 20 -5.96 -6.94 16.57
CA TYR A 20 -5.87 -7.25 15.15
C TYR A 20 -7.00 -6.70 14.28
N MET A 21 -7.83 -5.78 14.79
CA MET A 21 -8.87 -5.12 13.98
C MET A 21 -8.31 -4.15 12.96
N ILE A 22 -7.20 -3.51 13.30
CA ILE A 22 -6.46 -2.61 12.42
C ILE A 22 -4.97 -2.95 12.40
N PHE A 23 -4.31 -2.44 11.37
CA PHE A 23 -2.86 -2.46 11.23
C PHE A 23 -2.37 -1.06 10.89
N GLN A 24 -1.29 -0.64 11.50
CA GLN A 24 -0.62 0.63 11.19
C GLN A 24 0.54 0.38 10.22
N LEU A 25 0.44 0.90 9.02
CA LEU A 25 1.52 0.83 8.03
C LEU A 25 2.40 2.07 8.13
N MET A 26 3.70 1.86 8.35
CA MET A 26 4.69 2.93 8.46
C MET A 26 5.27 3.30 7.10
N LYS A 27 5.69 4.57 6.96
CA LYS A 27 6.57 4.99 5.87
C LYS A 27 7.91 4.29 6.00
N TYR A 28 8.45 3.77 4.89
CA TYR A 28 9.80 3.22 4.92
C TYR A 28 10.85 4.31 5.15
N SER A 29 11.75 4.05 6.05
CA SER A 29 12.98 4.82 6.25
C SER A 29 14.06 3.91 6.83
N PRO A 30 15.34 4.08 6.50
CA PRO A 30 16.43 3.39 7.18
C PRO A 30 16.50 3.72 8.68
N SER A 31 15.97 4.87 9.08
CA SER A 31 15.95 5.32 10.48
C SER A 31 14.62 4.99 11.14
N VAL A 32 14.63 4.13 12.16
CA VAL A 32 13.46 3.78 12.96
C VAL A 32 12.81 5.02 13.59
N LYS A 33 13.61 5.99 14.06
CA LYS A 33 13.09 7.25 14.61
C LYS A 33 12.28 8.02 13.58
N VAL A 34 12.75 8.08 12.34
CA VAL A 34 12.04 8.74 11.24
C VAL A 34 10.76 7.99 10.89
N GLN A 35 10.78 6.64 10.85
CA GLN A 35 9.58 5.82 10.63
C GLN A 35 8.49 6.14 11.66
N MET A 36 8.86 6.25 12.94
CA MET A 36 7.91 6.52 14.03
C MET A 36 7.28 7.92 13.97
N LEU A 37 8.00 8.91 13.42
CA LEU A 37 7.55 10.30 13.33
C LEU A 37 6.69 10.59 12.11
N ASN A 38 6.78 9.76 11.06
CA ASN A 38 5.99 9.94 9.86
C ASN A 38 4.52 9.54 10.09
N PRO A 39 3.58 10.11 9.32
CA PRO A 39 2.20 9.65 9.31
C PRO A 39 2.13 8.15 9.00
N LYS A 40 1.14 7.49 9.59
CA LYS A 40 0.88 6.06 9.35
C LYS A 40 -0.41 5.92 8.56
N LYS A 41 -0.43 4.99 7.59
CA LYS A 41 -1.67 4.53 6.97
C LYS A 41 -2.33 3.50 7.88
N ILE A 42 -3.66 3.42 7.89
CA ILE A 42 -4.42 2.45 8.68
C ILE A 42 -5.18 1.54 7.74
N TYR A 43 -4.99 0.24 7.93
CA TYR A 43 -5.70 -0.82 7.23
C TYR A 43 -6.50 -1.66 8.22
N PHE A 44 -7.58 -2.28 7.73
CA PHE A 44 -8.48 -3.10 8.54
C PHE A 44 -8.32 -4.57 8.18
N ILE A 45 -8.53 -5.44 9.16
CA ILE A 45 -8.49 -6.89 8.94
C ILE A 45 -9.54 -7.37 7.92
N ASP A 46 -10.65 -6.62 7.77
CA ASP A 46 -11.75 -6.98 6.89
C ASP A 46 -12.38 -5.75 6.25
N ASN A 47 -12.65 -5.84 4.95
CA ASN A 47 -13.34 -4.79 4.18
C ASN A 47 -14.77 -4.51 4.64
N ALA A 48 -15.44 -5.45 5.34
CA ALA A 48 -16.72 -5.19 5.96
C ALA A 48 -16.64 -4.11 7.03
N ILE A 49 -15.53 -4.06 7.77
CA ILE A 49 -15.26 -2.99 8.77
C ILE A 49 -15.07 -1.65 8.04
N VAL A 50 -14.29 -1.62 6.95
CA VAL A 50 -14.10 -0.42 6.11
C VAL A 50 -15.44 0.13 5.65
N SER A 51 -16.34 -0.74 5.19
CA SER A 51 -17.67 -0.37 4.70
C SER A 51 -18.60 0.20 5.80
N ARG A 52 -18.41 -0.22 7.05
CA ARG A 52 -19.26 0.17 8.17
C ARG A 52 -18.77 1.42 8.89
N ILE A 53 -17.45 1.62 8.96
CA ILE A 53 -16.83 2.73 9.71
C ILE A 53 -16.51 3.90 8.78
N GLY A 54 -16.34 3.65 7.47
CA GLY A 54 -16.02 4.68 6.49
C GLY A 54 -17.03 5.83 6.52
N PHE A 55 -16.54 7.04 6.81
CA PHE A 55 -17.34 8.28 6.92
C PHE A 55 -17.93 8.73 5.56
N ASN A 56 -17.54 8.12 4.46
CA ASN A 56 -18.07 8.44 3.13
C ASN A 56 -19.09 7.38 2.71
N ALA A 57 -20.30 7.83 2.45
CA ALA A 57 -21.41 7.03 1.93
C ALA A 57 -21.18 6.48 0.51
N THR A 58 -20.07 6.83 -0.15
CA THR A 58 -19.65 6.25 -1.42
C THR A 58 -18.84 5.00 -1.15
N ASP A 59 -19.24 3.91 -1.79
CA ASP A 59 -18.55 2.63 -1.78
C ASP A 59 -17.17 2.78 -2.46
N ASN A 60 -16.15 3.21 -1.68
CA ASN A 60 -14.83 3.50 -2.20
C ASN A 60 -14.10 2.17 -2.47
N MET A 61 -14.33 1.63 -3.65
CA MET A 61 -13.72 0.38 -4.12
C MET A 61 -12.19 0.44 -4.12
N GLY A 62 -11.59 1.63 -4.39
CA GLY A 62 -10.13 1.80 -4.33
C GLY A 62 -9.56 1.49 -2.96
N VAL A 63 -10.15 2.07 -1.92
CA VAL A 63 -9.73 1.81 -0.53
C VAL A 63 -9.89 0.33 -0.17
N LYS A 64 -10.97 -0.32 -0.63
CA LYS A 64 -11.19 -1.75 -0.38
C LYS A 64 -10.19 -2.63 -1.11
N LEU A 65 -9.85 -2.29 -2.36
CA LEU A 65 -8.85 -3.01 -3.14
C LEU A 65 -7.46 -2.89 -2.49
N GLU A 66 -7.07 -1.67 -2.11
CA GLU A 66 -5.81 -1.40 -1.44
C GLU A 66 -5.74 -2.15 -0.09
N ASN A 67 -6.81 -2.11 0.71
CA ASN A 67 -6.88 -2.86 1.96
C ASN A 67 -6.76 -4.38 1.74
N MET A 68 -7.37 -4.91 0.69
CA MET A 68 -7.28 -6.33 0.35
C MET A 68 -5.86 -6.74 -0.01
N VAL A 69 -5.16 -5.91 -0.81
CA VAL A 69 -3.75 -6.12 -1.15
C VAL A 69 -2.88 -6.09 0.10
N PHE A 70 -3.09 -5.11 0.98
CA PHE A 70 -2.35 -5.03 2.24
C PHE A 70 -2.51 -6.30 3.08
N ILE A 71 -3.74 -6.77 3.28
CA ILE A 71 -4.01 -7.99 4.05
C ILE A 71 -3.35 -9.21 3.42
N GLU A 72 -3.37 -9.32 2.10
CA GLU A 72 -2.68 -10.41 1.41
C GLU A 72 -1.16 -10.36 1.59
N LEU A 73 -0.54 -9.18 1.50
CA LEU A 73 0.88 -9.01 1.79
C LEU A 73 1.22 -9.46 3.23
N LYS A 74 0.38 -9.07 4.20
CA LYS A 74 0.55 -9.50 5.61
C LYS A 74 0.32 -11.00 5.77
N ARG A 75 -0.66 -11.59 5.09
CA ARG A 75 -0.93 -13.04 5.10
C ARG A 75 0.26 -13.85 4.57
N ARG A 76 0.98 -13.30 3.58
CA ARG A 76 2.24 -13.89 3.06
C ARG A 76 3.42 -13.74 4.02
N GLY A 77 3.26 -13.05 5.14
CA GLY A 77 4.30 -12.83 6.14
C GLY A 77 5.30 -11.74 5.77
N TYR A 78 4.98 -10.88 4.82
CA TYR A 78 5.88 -9.83 4.38
C TYR A 78 5.98 -8.68 5.39
N ASP A 79 7.15 -8.08 5.43
CA ASP A 79 7.40 -6.84 6.15
C ASP A 79 7.14 -5.66 5.22
N VAL A 80 5.99 -5.03 5.42
CA VAL A 80 5.40 -4.06 4.49
C VAL A 80 5.50 -2.66 5.03
N PHE A 81 5.81 -1.72 4.14
CA PHE A 81 5.84 -0.27 4.37
C PHE A 81 5.18 0.44 3.19
N TYR A 82 4.94 1.74 3.28
CA TYR A 82 4.64 2.58 2.14
C TYR A 82 5.84 3.49 1.81
N HIS A 83 5.96 3.89 0.56
CA HIS A 83 6.91 4.91 0.13
C HIS A 83 6.18 6.23 -0.11
N ALA A 84 6.75 7.34 0.36
CA ALA A 84 6.25 8.67 0.09
C ALA A 84 7.39 9.68 0.22
N ASP A 85 7.87 10.17 -0.92
CA ASP A 85 8.83 11.25 -1.00
C ASP A 85 8.25 12.38 -1.86
N LYS A 86 8.57 12.50 -3.14
CA LYS A 86 7.87 13.41 -4.07
C LYS A 86 6.56 12.80 -4.56
N LYS A 87 6.54 11.50 -4.69
CA LYS A 87 5.38 10.69 -5.06
C LYS A 87 5.16 9.61 -4.01
N GLU A 88 3.99 9.01 -4.04
CA GLU A 88 3.63 7.92 -3.14
C GLU A 88 3.56 6.60 -3.91
N CYS A 89 4.09 5.52 -3.30
CA CYS A 89 3.85 4.16 -3.69
C CYS A 89 3.21 3.42 -2.51
N ASP A 90 2.10 2.73 -2.77
CA ASP A 90 1.25 2.20 -1.72
C ASP A 90 1.95 1.18 -0.84
N PHE A 91 2.71 0.26 -1.46
CA PHE A 91 3.42 -0.77 -0.71
C PHE A 91 4.83 -0.99 -1.24
N VAL A 92 5.76 -1.07 -0.30
CA VAL A 92 7.10 -1.60 -0.54
C VAL A 92 7.36 -2.71 0.45
N VAL A 93 7.95 -3.81 0.00
CA VAL A 93 8.23 -4.99 0.80
C VAL A 93 9.70 -5.04 1.12
N ARG A 94 10.01 -5.20 2.41
CA ARG A 94 11.37 -5.37 2.89
C ARG A 94 11.69 -6.85 3.10
N GLU A 95 12.86 -7.25 2.66
CA GLU A 95 13.45 -8.52 2.98
C GLU A 95 14.88 -8.29 3.53
N GLY A 96 15.10 -8.72 4.76
CA GLY A 96 16.32 -8.40 5.48
C GLY A 96 16.47 -6.88 5.67
N MET A 97 17.50 -6.31 5.05
CA MET A 97 17.81 -4.86 5.16
C MET A 97 17.44 -4.07 3.89
N ARG A 98 16.85 -4.70 2.87
CA ARG A 98 16.58 -4.06 1.58
C ARG A 98 15.12 -4.17 1.21
N ILE A 99 14.64 -3.19 0.46
CA ILE A 99 13.37 -3.30 -0.24
C ILE A 99 13.61 -4.18 -1.47
N ASN A 100 12.77 -5.19 -1.67
CA ASN A 100 12.88 -6.16 -2.77
C ASN A 100 11.66 -6.16 -3.70
N ALA A 101 10.55 -5.52 -3.33
CA ALA A 101 9.38 -5.38 -4.18
C ALA A 101 8.63 -4.07 -3.92
N ALA A 102 7.93 -3.57 -4.95
CA ALA A 102 7.07 -2.40 -4.87
C ALA A 102 5.74 -2.66 -5.59
N TYR A 103 4.64 -2.23 -4.98
CA TYR A 103 3.28 -2.42 -5.45
C TYR A 103 2.49 -1.11 -5.38
N GLN A 104 1.83 -0.77 -6.46
CA GLN A 104 0.83 0.29 -6.54
C GLN A 104 -0.54 -0.34 -6.72
N VAL A 105 -1.60 0.26 -6.20
CA VAL A 105 -2.96 -0.29 -6.27
C VAL A 105 -3.92 0.76 -6.80
N THR A 106 -4.64 0.43 -7.86
CA THR A 106 -5.67 1.30 -8.43
C THR A 106 -6.82 0.49 -9.01
N ILE A 107 -8.02 1.06 -9.05
CA ILE A 107 -9.17 0.37 -9.64
C ILE A 107 -8.96 0.15 -11.14
N ALA A 108 -8.56 1.20 -11.83
CA ALA A 108 -8.39 1.21 -13.28
C ALA A 108 -7.39 2.27 -13.71
N MET A 109 -6.78 2.08 -14.87
CA MET A 109 -5.82 2.98 -15.48
C MET A 109 -6.31 3.54 -16.83
N ASN A 110 -7.62 3.52 -17.08
CA ASN A 110 -8.24 3.98 -18.32
C ASN A 110 -8.08 5.50 -18.57
N ASP A 111 -7.95 6.27 -17.49
CA ASP A 111 -7.69 7.70 -17.56
C ASP A 111 -6.19 7.97 -17.59
N GLU A 112 -5.72 8.73 -18.58
CA GLU A 112 -4.30 9.03 -18.79
C GLU A 112 -3.66 9.72 -17.58
N LYS A 113 -4.39 10.59 -16.90
CA LYS A 113 -3.90 11.28 -15.71
C LYS A 113 -3.69 10.30 -14.55
N THR A 114 -4.62 9.39 -14.33
CA THR A 114 -4.51 8.32 -13.35
C THR A 114 -3.35 7.40 -13.71
N ARG A 115 -3.30 6.90 -14.95
CA ARG A 115 -2.21 6.06 -15.44
C ARG A 115 -0.83 6.67 -15.18
N LYS A 116 -0.67 7.93 -15.55
CA LYS A 116 0.58 8.66 -15.32
C LYS A 116 0.94 8.75 -13.84
N ARG A 117 -0.01 9.07 -12.99
CA ARG A 117 0.19 9.21 -11.54
C ARG A 117 0.66 7.90 -10.91
N GLU A 118 -0.02 6.78 -11.22
CA GLU A 118 0.31 5.47 -10.64
C GLU A 118 1.68 4.97 -11.12
N ILE A 119 1.98 5.15 -12.41
CA ILE A 119 3.29 4.80 -12.96
C ILE A 119 4.41 5.65 -12.33
N GLU A 120 4.22 6.97 -12.22
CA GLU A 120 5.20 7.86 -11.62
C GLU A 120 5.46 7.53 -10.13
N GLY A 121 4.41 7.17 -9.38
CA GLY A 121 4.55 6.74 -7.98
C GLY A 121 5.38 5.46 -7.85
N LEU A 122 5.07 4.46 -8.67
CA LEU A 122 5.82 3.21 -8.70
C LEU A 122 7.27 3.43 -9.12
N LEU A 123 7.50 4.17 -10.22
CA LEU A 123 8.85 4.45 -10.73
C LEU A 123 9.74 5.16 -9.71
N GLU A 124 9.18 6.08 -8.93
CA GLU A 124 9.94 6.74 -7.86
C GLU A 124 10.42 5.72 -6.82
N ALA A 125 9.55 4.81 -6.38
CA ALA A 125 9.94 3.76 -5.45
C ALA A 125 10.98 2.80 -6.07
N LEU A 126 10.80 2.38 -7.34
CA LEU A 126 11.77 1.52 -8.03
C LEU A 126 13.15 2.17 -8.09
N ASN A 127 13.21 3.46 -8.41
CA ASN A 127 14.47 4.20 -8.47
C ASN A 127 15.09 4.39 -7.08
N ALA A 128 14.29 4.74 -6.07
CA ALA A 128 14.75 4.95 -4.71
C ALA A 128 15.41 3.69 -4.10
N TYR A 129 14.90 2.51 -4.46
CA TYR A 129 15.37 1.24 -3.90
C TYR A 129 16.21 0.39 -4.87
N GLY A 130 16.48 0.88 -6.08
CA GLY A 130 17.28 0.16 -7.07
C GLY A 130 16.61 -1.09 -7.63
N LEU A 131 15.27 -1.12 -7.66
CA LEU A 131 14.50 -2.21 -8.23
C LEU A 131 14.45 -2.11 -9.75
N THR A 132 14.42 -3.25 -10.44
CA THR A 132 14.31 -3.35 -11.90
C THR A 132 12.89 -3.57 -12.37
N GLU A 133 12.01 -4.04 -11.49
CA GLU A 133 10.62 -4.34 -11.78
C GLU A 133 9.68 -3.94 -10.63
N GLY A 134 8.41 -3.74 -10.95
CA GLY A 134 7.37 -3.46 -9.97
C GLY A 134 5.97 -3.75 -10.51
N TYR A 135 4.98 -3.65 -9.64
CA TYR A 135 3.63 -4.12 -9.93
C TYR A 135 2.60 -3.01 -9.74
N ILE A 136 1.67 -2.89 -10.69
CA ILE A 136 0.44 -2.12 -10.50
C ILE A 136 -0.72 -3.12 -10.48
N LEU A 137 -1.39 -3.20 -9.34
CA LEU A 137 -2.50 -4.12 -9.11
C LEU A 137 -3.82 -3.40 -9.38
N THR A 138 -4.60 -3.94 -10.31
CA THR A 138 -5.86 -3.36 -10.78
C THR A 138 -7.04 -4.29 -10.50
N MET A 139 -8.26 -3.89 -10.88
CA MET A 139 -9.41 -4.80 -10.86
C MET A 139 -9.33 -5.81 -12.00
N GLU A 140 -9.05 -5.35 -13.24
CA GLU A 140 -9.20 -6.20 -14.43
C GLU A 140 -8.07 -6.04 -15.45
N GLU A 141 -7.34 -4.92 -15.44
CA GLU A 141 -6.38 -4.60 -16.49
C GLU A 141 -5.11 -5.45 -16.37
N LYS A 142 -4.59 -5.85 -17.53
CA LYS A 142 -3.39 -6.66 -17.65
C LYS A 142 -2.52 -6.16 -18.80
N GLU A 143 -1.32 -5.72 -18.49
CA GLU A 143 -0.35 -5.20 -19.43
C GLU A 143 1.06 -5.29 -18.84
N ASP A 144 2.06 -5.52 -19.66
CA ASP A 144 3.47 -5.36 -19.28
C ASP A 144 4.04 -4.19 -20.08
N VAL A 145 4.64 -3.23 -19.37
CA VAL A 145 5.25 -2.04 -20.00
C VAL A 145 6.68 -1.84 -19.50
N GLU A 146 7.54 -1.38 -20.37
CA GLU A 146 8.90 -0.97 -20.01
C GLU A 146 9.01 0.56 -20.08
N ILE A 147 9.43 1.16 -18.97
CA ILE A 147 9.61 2.62 -18.85
C ILE A 147 10.92 2.88 -18.14
N ASP A 148 11.80 3.67 -18.75
CA ASP A 148 13.11 4.04 -18.21
C ASP A 148 13.97 2.82 -17.82
N GLY A 149 13.87 1.71 -18.58
CA GLY A 149 14.56 0.46 -18.30
C GLY A 149 14.04 -0.32 -17.09
N LYS A 150 12.82 0.02 -16.62
CA LYS A 150 12.11 -0.69 -15.56
C LYS A 150 10.93 -1.45 -16.14
N GLN A 151 10.75 -2.69 -15.70
CA GLN A 151 9.58 -3.50 -16.03
C GLN A 151 8.43 -3.18 -15.07
N ILE A 152 7.27 -2.82 -15.60
CA ILE A 152 6.06 -2.56 -14.83
C ILE A 152 5.02 -3.59 -15.24
N HIS A 153 4.65 -4.44 -14.31
CA HIS A 153 3.64 -5.46 -14.47
C HIS A 153 2.29 -4.95 -13.97
N ILE A 154 1.39 -4.64 -14.90
CA ILE A 154 0.00 -4.28 -14.59
C ILE A 154 -0.81 -5.56 -14.64
N LEU A 155 -1.46 -5.94 -13.54
CA LEU A 155 -2.23 -7.17 -13.52
C LEU A 155 -3.41 -7.10 -12.55
N PRO A 156 -4.47 -7.92 -12.81
CA PRO A 156 -5.58 -8.02 -11.92
C PRO A 156 -5.13 -8.51 -10.53
N THR A 157 -5.63 -7.86 -9.49
CA THR A 157 -5.31 -8.19 -8.09
C THR A 157 -5.61 -9.66 -7.76
N TRP A 158 -6.72 -10.21 -8.29
CA TRP A 158 -7.07 -11.61 -8.08
C TRP A 158 -6.03 -12.56 -8.68
N GLU A 159 -5.48 -12.22 -9.87
CA GLU A 159 -4.43 -13.03 -10.51
C GLU A 159 -3.14 -13.00 -9.69
N TRP A 160 -2.74 -11.80 -9.20
CA TRP A 160 -1.61 -11.66 -8.31
C TRP A 160 -1.78 -12.43 -7.00
N MET A 161 -2.96 -12.40 -6.40
CA MET A 161 -3.26 -13.16 -5.19
C MET A 161 -3.17 -14.66 -5.40
N TYR A 162 -3.55 -15.13 -6.58
CA TYR A 162 -3.49 -16.56 -6.93
C TYR A 162 -2.07 -17.03 -7.25
N ARG A 163 -1.22 -16.16 -7.76
CA ARG A 163 0.20 -16.50 -8.00
C ARG A 163 0.89 -16.66 -6.65
N ARG A 164 1.31 -17.88 -6.33
CA ARG A 164 2.33 -18.04 -5.28
C ARG A 164 3.61 -17.46 -5.84
N LEU A 165 4.11 -16.40 -5.21
CA LEU A 165 5.49 -15.98 -5.46
C LEU A 165 6.37 -17.15 -4.97
N THR A 166 6.91 -17.87 -5.92
CA THR A 166 7.91 -18.93 -5.69
C THR A 166 9.22 -18.28 -5.27
#